data_0fd3dbfaa38b8d33bdc43908c5e0f768
#
_entry.id   0fd3dbfaa38b8d33bdc43908c5e0f768
#
_cell.length_a   1.000
_cell.length_b   1.000
_cell.length_c   1.000
_cell.angle_alpha   90.00
_cell.angle_beta   90.00
_cell.angle_gamma   90.00
#
_symmetry.space_group_name_H-M   'P 1'
#
loop_
_entity.id
_entity.type
_entity.pdbx_description
1 polymer ?
#
loop_
_entity_poly.entity_id
_entity_poly.type
_entity_poly.pdbx_seq_one_letter_code
_entity_poly.pdbx_strand_id
1 'polypeptide(L)'
;MRSAVDWLESLSPWPQDGFGTGRMRALLDRLGNPQRCFEAVHVVGTKGKSTAARRIARTIGGPSYTSPHVSGWHERLDTDPDGFERAVARVRRDAEAVGATQFETVTAAAFADFAARGAAVAAVEAGLGGRHDATNTIDARVVLLTNVGLEHTAVLGSTREAIAAEKLAVAGPHATVVLPDGEFAHLVPGEVRIGGAAEAVEAFLGERRPLADAGLPGRLEHRDGEVRDGAHTPEAAEWLLERLPEPHDYVVVASILADKDAPAILERLARAGRTLVATASSNERSLAAEAVADLARGRFDRVEIAAEPAVALARARELGRRVLVTGSLYLLADLARGE
;
A
#
# COMPACT_ATOMS: atom_id res chain seq x y z
N MET A 1 -22.39 20.65 -4.50
CA MET A 1 -21.21 20.57 -3.61
C MET A 1 -20.22 19.65 -4.32
N ARG A 2 -18.92 19.94 -4.30
CA ARG A 2 -17.91 18.97 -4.78
C ARG A 2 -17.99 17.72 -3.92
N SER A 3 -17.81 16.53 -4.51
CA SER A 3 -17.72 15.29 -3.75
C SER A 3 -16.55 15.35 -2.73
N ALA A 4 -16.56 14.50 -1.73
CA ALA A 4 -15.43 14.44 -0.79
C ALA A 4 -14.13 14.07 -1.51
N VAL A 5 -14.22 13.21 -2.52
CA VAL A 5 -13.08 12.82 -3.35
C VAL A 5 -12.53 14.02 -4.10
N ASP A 6 -13.36 14.76 -4.86
CA ASP A 6 -12.91 15.94 -5.62
C ASP A 6 -12.25 17.00 -4.72
N TRP A 7 -12.81 17.20 -3.52
CA TRP A 7 -12.24 18.12 -2.57
C TRP A 7 -10.89 17.62 -2.04
N LEU A 8 -10.80 16.36 -1.66
CA LEU A 8 -9.59 15.75 -1.14
C LEU A 8 -8.46 15.76 -2.18
N GLU A 9 -8.78 15.50 -3.45
CA GLU A 9 -7.82 15.55 -4.56
C GLU A 9 -7.35 16.96 -4.88
N SER A 10 -8.08 17.99 -4.45
CA SER A 10 -7.65 19.38 -4.56
C SER A 10 -6.66 19.81 -3.48
N LEU A 11 -6.47 19.00 -2.42
CA LEU A 11 -5.49 19.27 -1.37
C LEU A 11 -4.06 18.94 -1.83
N SER A 12 -3.09 19.67 -1.28
CA SER A 12 -1.68 19.33 -1.51
C SER A 12 -1.36 17.92 -1.02
N PRO A 13 -0.75 17.06 -1.82
CA PRO A 13 -0.32 15.74 -1.37
C PRO A 13 0.85 15.81 -0.38
N TRP A 14 1.62 16.89 -0.40
CA TRP A 14 2.83 17.09 0.40
C TRP A 14 2.76 18.37 1.21
N PRO A 15 3.33 18.38 2.45
CA PRO A 15 3.43 19.60 3.24
C PRO A 15 4.43 20.58 2.58
N GLN A 16 4.06 21.87 2.54
CA GLN A 16 4.92 22.93 2.00
C GLN A 16 5.90 23.50 3.06
N ASP A 17 5.58 23.30 4.32
CA ASP A 17 6.31 23.79 5.51
C ASP A 17 7.19 22.72 6.17
N GLY A 18 7.45 21.61 5.46
CA GLY A 18 8.26 20.49 5.93
C GLY A 18 7.43 19.35 6.56
N PHE A 19 8.07 18.19 6.67
CA PHE A 19 7.48 17.01 7.28
C PHE A 19 7.44 17.13 8.81
N GLY A 20 6.36 16.63 9.40
CA GLY A 20 6.20 16.62 10.86
C GLY A 20 4.78 16.24 11.27
N THR A 21 4.61 15.86 12.54
CA THR A 21 3.29 15.46 13.07
C THR A 21 2.50 16.61 13.70
N GLY A 22 3.05 17.84 13.74
CA GLY A 22 2.43 18.97 14.45
C GLY A 22 1.05 19.35 13.91
N ARG A 23 0.90 19.46 12.58
CA ARG A 23 -0.37 19.77 11.91
C ARG A 23 -1.39 18.64 12.09
N MET A 24 -0.94 17.38 11.97
CA MET A 24 -1.80 16.22 12.22
C MET A 24 -2.30 16.19 13.68
N ARG A 25 -1.44 16.48 14.67
CA ARG A 25 -1.84 16.57 16.08
C ARG A 25 -2.85 17.69 16.30
N ALA A 26 -2.63 18.87 15.73
CA ALA A 26 -3.58 19.98 15.81
C ALA A 26 -4.96 19.61 15.19
N LEU A 27 -4.98 18.87 14.08
CA LEU A 27 -6.21 18.34 13.48
C LEU A 27 -6.92 17.36 14.43
N LEU A 28 -6.18 16.39 14.95
CA LEU A 28 -6.74 15.38 15.85
C LEU A 28 -7.27 15.98 17.16
N ASP A 29 -6.60 16.99 17.73
CA ASP A 29 -7.07 17.70 18.92
C ASP A 29 -8.43 18.38 18.66
N ARG A 30 -8.61 19.01 17.49
CA ARG A 30 -9.90 19.61 17.09
C ARG A 30 -11.00 18.56 16.91
N LEU A 31 -10.64 17.34 16.51
CA LEU A 31 -11.56 16.21 16.36
C LEU A 31 -11.82 15.44 17.67
N GLY A 32 -11.25 15.87 18.79
CA GLY A 32 -11.39 15.20 20.09
C GLY A 32 -10.52 13.95 20.25
N ASN A 33 -9.42 13.87 19.51
CA ASN A 33 -8.43 12.78 19.57
C ASN A 33 -9.01 11.38 19.30
N PRO A 34 -9.68 11.16 18.15
CA PRO A 34 -10.34 9.89 17.84
C PRO A 34 -9.38 8.69 17.80
N GLN A 35 -8.07 8.92 17.53
CA GLN A 35 -7.04 7.89 17.55
C GLN A 35 -6.81 7.24 18.92
N ARG A 36 -7.33 7.81 19.99
CA ARG A 36 -7.26 7.26 21.35
C ARG A 36 -8.42 6.33 21.70
N CYS A 37 -9.40 6.18 20.79
CA CYS A 37 -10.58 5.34 21.01
C CYS A 37 -10.34 3.86 20.71
N PHE A 38 -9.20 3.48 20.16
CA PHE A 38 -8.86 2.11 19.78
C PHE A 38 -7.40 1.78 20.10
N GLU A 39 -7.12 0.51 20.37
CA GLU A 39 -5.76 -0.01 20.42
C GLU A 39 -5.26 -0.30 18.99
N ALA A 40 -3.98 -0.09 18.73
CA ALA A 40 -3.45 -0.20 17.38
C ALA A 40 -2.26 -1.16 17.25
N VAL A 41 -2.22 -1.85 16.10
CA VAL A 41 -1.00 -2.39 15.52
C VAL A 41 -0.54 -1.43 14.42
N HIS A 42 0.67 -0.88 14.55
CA HIS A 42 1.25 0.03 13.57
C HIS A 42 2.22 -0.71 12.65
N VAL A 43 1.96 -0.67 11.35
CA VAL A 43 2.75 -1.41 10.35
C VAL A 43 3.63 -0.45 9.58
N VAL A 44 4.94 -0.61 9.72
CA VAL A 44 5.97 0.15 9.00
C VAL A 44 6.80 -0.78 8.11
N GLY A 45 7.56 -0.23 7.19
CA GLY A 45 8.43 -1.00 6.30
C GLY A 45 8.49 -0.44 4.89
N THR A 46 9.22 -1.11 4.02
CA THR A 46 9.35 -0.74 2.62
C THR A 46 8.24 -1.38 1.79
N LYS A 47 8.08 -2.70 1.84
CA LYS A 47 7.10 -3.46 1.06
C LYS A 47 6.24 -4.36 1.96
N GLY A 48 5.04 -4.72 1.47
CA GLY A 48 4.15 -5.65 2.16
C GLY A 48 3.33 -5.06 3.31
N LYS A 49 3.46 -3.76 3.60
CA LYS A 49 2.75 -3.08 4.69
C LYS A 49 1.23 -3.22 4.58
N SER A 50 0.63 -2.86 3.43
CA SER A 50 -0.82 -2.89 3.23
C SER A 50 -1.38 -4.30 3.43
N THR A 51 -0.71 -5.31 2.85
CA THR A 51 -1.10 -6.72 3.02
C THR A 51 -1.00 -7.16 4.48
N ALA A 52 0.08 -6.79 5.17
CA ALA A 52 0.24 -7.11 6.59
C ALA A 52 -0.82 -6.42 7.45
N ALA A 53 -1.04 -5.11 7.26
CA ALA A 53 -2.04 -4.35 8.00
C ALA A 53 -3.46 -4.92 7.81
N ARG A 54 -3.85 -5.25 6.57
CA ARG A 54 -5.18 -5.83 6.29
C ARG A 54 -5.34 -7.21 6.91
N ARG A 55 -4.33 -8.09 6.81
CA ARG A 55 -4.36 -9.43 7.42
C ARG A 55 -4.43 -9.34 8.93
N ILE A 56 -3.62 -8.48 9.54
CA ILE A 56 -3.65 -8.25 10.99
C ILE A 56 -5.03 -7.75 11.40
N ALA A 57 -5.54 -6.68 10.78
CA ALA A 57 -6.84 -6.09 11.10
C ALA A 57 -7.95 -7.14 11.08
N ARG A 58 -8.06 -7.93 10.02
CA ARG A 58 -9.06 -9.00 9.89
C ARG A 58 -8.89 -10.09 10.95
N THR A 59 -7.65 -10.41 11.32
CA THR A 59 -7.39 -11.44 12.32
C THR A 59 -7.72 -10.98 13.73
N ILE A 60 -7.46 -9.69 14.05
CA ILE A 60 -7.78 -9.11 15.37
C ILE A 60 -9.23 -8.62 15.46
N GLY A 61 -9.98 -8.62 14.36
CA GLY A 61 -11.39 -8.22 14.33
C GLY A 61 -11.63 -6.71 14.27
N GLY A 62 -10.71 -5.94 13.68
CA GLY A 62 -10.83 -4.49 13.52
C GLY A 62 -10.68 -4.02 12.09
N PRO A 63 -10.88 -2.70 11.83
CA PRO A 63 -10.62 -2.08 10.54
C PRO A 63 -9.12 -1.91 10.29
N SER A 64 -8.76 -1.66 9.02
CA SER A 64 -7.41 -1.29 8.64
C SER A 64 -7.36 0.09 7.96
N TYR A 65 -6.27 0.82 8.21
CA TYR A 65 -5.86 1.95 7.38
C TYR A 65 -4.69 1.51 6.48
N THR A 66 -4.84 1.68 5.16
CA THR A 66 -3.84 1.27 4.16
C THR A 66 -3.61 2.35 3.12
N SER A 67 -2.43 2.37 2.47
CA SER A 67 -2.09 3.29 1.39
C SER A 67 -0.98 2.75 0.49
N PRO A 68 -1.01 3.07 -0.84
CA PRO A 68 -2.11 3.70 -1.57
C PRO A 68 -3.26 2.72 -1.84
N HIS A 69 -4.38 3.22 -2.35
CA HIS A 69 -5.50 2.43 -2.85
C HIS A 69 -5.29 2.01 -4.33
N VAL A 70 -6.07 1.04 -4.78
CA VAL A 70 -6.16 0.60 -6.17
C VAL A 70 -7.55 0.89 -6.73
N SER A 71 -8.61 0.38 -6.12
CA SER A 71 -9.97 0.50 -6.62
C SER A 71 -10.65 1.82 -6.25
N GLY A 72 -10.22 2.50 -5.19
CA GLY A 72 -10.78 3.78 -4.76
C GLY A 72 -10.37 4.20 -3.36
N TRP A 73 -10.61 5.46 -3.03
CA TRP A 73 -10.22 6.06 -1.75
C TRP A 73 -10.79 5.33 -0.53
N HIS A 74 -12.00 4.77 -0.65
CA HIS A 74 -12.69 4.01 0.40
C HIS A 74 -11.90 2.80 0.89
N GLU A 75 -11.10 2.19 0.00
CA GLU A 75 -10.21 1.07 0.30
C GLU A 75 -9.23 1.39 1.43
N ARG A 76 -8.77 2.67 1.51
CA ARG A 76 -7.83 3.11 2.54
C ARG A 76 -8.39 3.01 3.96
N LEU A 77 -9.70 3.20 4.13
CA LEU A 77 -10.39 3.19 5.42
C LEU A 77 -11.10 1.87 5.71
N ASP A 78 -10.93 0.86 4.83
CA ASP A 78 -11.65 -0.42 4.97
C ASP A 78 -13.16 -0.22 5.10
N THR A 79 -13.75 0.56 4.19
CA THR A 79 -15.16 0.94 4.17
C THR A 79 -15.71 0.94 2.74
N ASP A 80 -16.99 1.21 2.58
CA ASP A 80 -17.62 1.45 1.27
C ASP A 80 -17.47 2.93 0.82
N PRO A 81 -17.78 3.27 -0.46
CA PRO A 81 -17.68 4.63 -0.95
C PRO A 81 -18.49 5.65 -0.14
N ASP A 82 -19.72 5.30 0.30
CA ASP A 82 -20.56 6.19 1.10
C ASP A 82 -19.97 6.40 2.51
N GLY A 83 -19.38 5.36 3.09
CA GLY A 83 -18.63 5.44 4.34
C GLY A 83 -17.44 6.38 4.24
N PHE A 84 -16.71 6.31 3.14
CA PHE A 84 -15.61 7.22 2.87
C PHE A 84 -16.07 8.69 2.76
N GLU A 85 -17.13 8.95 1.99
CA GLU A 85 -17.72 10.29 1.87
C GLU A 85 -18.09 10.85 3.24
N ARG A 86 -18.76 10.04 4.09
CA ARG A 86 -19.12 10.43 5.48
C ARG A 86 -17.91 10.69 6.36
N ALA A 87 -16.87 9.87 6.24
CA ALA A 87 -15.62 10.01 7.01
C ALA A 87 -14.89 11.32 6.68
N VAL A 88 -14.73 11.61 5.39
CA VAL A 88 -14.09 12.85 4.92
C VAL A 88 -14.92 14.07 5.27
N ALA A 89 -16.23 14.03 5.09
CA ALA A 89 -17.13 15.13 5.44
C ALA A 89 -17.03 15.49 6.95
N ARG A 90 -16.85 14.50 7.83
CA ARG A 90 -16.71 14.69 9.28
C ARG A 90 -15.47 15.52 9.64
N VAL A 91 -14.36 15.37 8.92
CA VAL A 91 -13.09 16.02 9.26
C VAL A 91 -12.82 17.28 8.45
N ARG A 92 -13.54 17.49 7.35
CA ARG A 92 -13.27 18.53 6.34
C ARG A 92 -13.06 19.91 6.92
N ARG A 93 -14.01 20.40 7.74
CA ARG A 93 -13.95 21.74 8.35
C ARG A 93 -12.69 21.94 9.18
N ASP A 94 -12.31 20.95 9.98
CA ASP A 94 -11.16 21.03 10.85
C ASP A 94 -9.85 20.84 10.10
N ALA A 95 -9.85 20.02 9.05
CA ALA A 95 -8.72 19.88 8.12
C ALA A 95 -8.43 21.19 7.37
N GLU A 96 -9.47 21.87 6.87
CA GLU A 96 -9.34 23.19 6.23
C GLU A 96 -8.80 24.24 7.24
N ALA A 97 -9.26 24.22 8.47
CA ALA A 97 -8.84 25.17 9.50
C ALA A 97 -7.36 25.06 9.91
N VAL A 98 -6.75 23.89 9.75
CA VAL A 98 -5.32 23.68 10.06
C VAL A 98 -4.45 23.60 8.80
N GLY A 99 -5.03 23.69 7.60
CA GLY A 99 -4.31 23.54 6.34
C GLY A 99 -3.74 22.13 6.15
N ALA A 100 -4.51 21.09 6.53
CA ALA A 100 -4.06 19.71 6.45
C ALA A 100 -3.81 19.28 5.00
N THR A 101 -2.77 18.49 4.80
CA THR A 101 -2.49 17.85 3.51
C THR A 101 -3.50 16.75 3.20
N GLN A 102 -3.50 16.29 1.94
CA GLN A 102 -4.34 15.18 1.52
C GLN A 102 -4.14 13.93 2.40
N PHE A 103 -2.88 13.55 2.67
CA PHE A 103 -2.57 12.37 3.47
C PHE A 103 -2.98 12.52 4.94
N GLU A 104 -2.72 13.68 5.56
CA GLU A 104 -3.15 13.98 6.93
C GLU A 104 -4.67 13.94 7.06
N THR A 105 -5.38 14.52 6.08
CA THR A 105 -6.86 14.54 6.06
C THR A 105 -7.44 13.13 5.99
N VAL A 106 -6.93 12.28 5.09
CA VAL A 106 -7.40 10.88 4.96
C VAL A 106 -7.06 10.05 6.19
N THR A 107 -5.88 10.26 6.78
CA THR A 107 -5.49 9.60 8.03
C THR A 107 -6.42 9.99 9.19
N ALA A 108 -6.73 11.28 9.33
CA ALA A 108 -7.67 11.76 10.34
C ALA A 108 -9.09 11.24 10.10
N ALA A 109 -9.54 11.19 8.83
CA ALA A 109 -10.83 10.63 8.46
C ALA A 109 -10.93 9.15 8.83
N ALA A 110 -9.85 8.37 8.63
CA ALA A 110 -9.80 6.97 9.04
C ALA A 110 -9.95 6.83 10.57
N PHE A 111 -9.20 7.58 11.35
CA PHE A 111 -9.27 7.50 12.81
C PHE A 111 -10.63 7.93 13.34
N ALA A 112 -11.21 9.00 12.77
CA ALA A 112 -12.55 9.47 13.14
C ALA A 112 -13.65 8.47 12.75
N ASP A 113 -13.48 7.76 11.64
CA ASP A 113 -14.41 6.72 11.21
C ASP A 113 -14.30 5.46 12.08
N PHE A 114 -13.09 5.03 12.43
CA PHE A 114 -12.87 3.91 13.34
C PHE A 114 -13.51 4.17 14.70
N ALA A 115 -13.29 5.36 15.27
CA ALA A 115 -13.93 5.77 16.53
C ALA A 115 -15.46 5.81 16.41
N ALA A 116 -16.00 6.35 15.31
CA ALA A 116 -17.44 6.44 15.09
C ALA A 116 -18.12 5.09 14.88
N ARG A 117 -17.41 4.10 14.34
CA ARG A 117 -17.86 2.70 14.24
C ARG A 117 -17.70 1.93 15.54
N GLY A 118 -17.14 2.53 16.59
CA GLY A 118 -16.87 1.86 17.85
C GLY A 118 -15.78 0.79 17.77
N ALA A 119 -14.82 0.94 16.86
CA ALA A 119 -13.72 0.00 16.76
C ALA A 119 -12.90 0.00 18.07
N ALA A 120 -12.72 -1.16 18.68
CA ALA A 120 -11.86 -1.34 19.84
C ALA A 120 -10.38 -1.50 19.45
N VAL A 121 -10.13 -2.02 18.26
CA VAL A 121 -8.79 -2.33 17.74
C VAL A 121 -8.69 -1.93 16.27
N ALA A 122 -7.49 -1.60 15.79
CA ALA A 122 -7.22 -1.32 14.38
C ALA A 122 -5.80 -1.71 13.97
N ALA A 123 -5.56 -1.94 12.68
CA ALA A 123 -4.22 -2.00 12.12
C ALA A 123 -3.98 -0.80 11.19
N VAL A 124 -2.90 -0.08 11.41
CA VAL A 124 -2.60 1.18 10.74
C VAL A 124 -1.27 1.06 9.99
N GLU A 125 -1.32 1.28 8.69
CA GLU A 125 -0.13 1.33 7.83
C GLU A 125 0.45 2.76 7.81
N ALA A 126 1.76 2.90 8.01
CA ALA A 126 2.47 4.15 7.78
C ALA A 126 2.62 4.45 6.27
N GLY A 127 2.42 5.69 5.88
CA GLY A 127 2.57 6.12 4.48
C GLY A 127 4.03 6.17 4.05
N LEU A 128 4.81 7.06 4.64
CA LEU A 128 6.21 7.28 4.31
C LEU A 128 7.07 7.42 5.56
N GLY A 129 8.12 6.59 5.66
CA GLY A 129 9.02 6.63 6.80
C GLY A 129 8.35 6.11 8.08
N GLY A 130 8.30 6.93 9.09
CA GLY A 130 7.69 6.65 10.38
C GLY A 130 7.68 7.88 11.27
N ARG A 131 8.84 8.42 11.64
CA ARG A 131 9.02 9.53 12.59
C ARG A 131 8.10 10.72 12.32
N HIS A 132 8.00 11.13 11.07
CA HIS A 132 7.26 12.31 10.63
C HIS A 132 5.96 11.94 9.89
N ASP A 133 5.60 10.67 9.84
CA ASP A 133 4.37 10.20 9.20
C ASP A 133 3.13 10.63 10.00
N ALA A 134 2.05 10.99 9.32
CA ALA A 134 0.80 11.40 9.96
C ALA A 134 0.24 10.31 10.90
N THR A 135 0.53 9.03 10.60
CA THR A 135 0.10 7.90 11.44
C THR A 135 0.89 7.80 12.74
N ASN A 136 2.05 8.47 12.88
CA ASN A 136 2.83 8.53 14.14
C ASN A 136 2.18 9.47 15.18
N THR A 137 0.87 9.39 15.25
CA THR A 137 0.02 10.09 16.25
C THR A 137 -0.83 9.09 17.04
N ILE A 138 -0.73 7.79 16.72
CA ILE A 138 -1.29 6.69 17.51
C ILE A 138 -0.26 6.22 18.54
N ASP A 139 -0.76 5.72 19.67
CA ASP A 139 0.06 5.00 20.65
C ASP A 139 -0.10 3.49 20.39
N ALA A 140 0.76 2.96 19.53
CA ALA A 140 0.63 1.59 19.07
C ALA A 140 1.13 0.60 20.14
N ARG A 141 0.29 -0.38 20.50
CA ARG A 141 0.67 -1.49 21.39
C ARG A 141 1.69 -2.43 20.76
N VAL A 142 1.59 -2.62 19.44
CA VAL A 142 2.51 -3.44 18.66
C VAL A 142 2.94 -2.66 17.41
N VAL A 143 4.23 -2.69 17.10
CA VAL A 143 4.80 -2.15 15.86
C VAL A 143 5.37 -3.32 15.06
N LEU A 144 4.96 -3.45 13.79
CA LEU A 144 5.51 -4.43 12.86
C LEU A 144 6.38 -3.72 11.82
N LEU A 145 7.66 -4.08 11.76
CA LEU A 145 8.54 -3.75 10.64
C LEU A 145 8.49 -4.90 9.61
N THR A 146 7.95 -4.67 8.42
CA THR A 146 7.86 -5.73 7.41
C THR A 146 9.21 -6.05 6.75
N ASN A 147 9.93 -5.04 6.35
CA ASN A 147 11.29 -5.11 5.80
C ASN A 147 11.89 -3.71 5.63
N VAL A 148 13.20 -3.66 5.33
CA VAL A 148 13.92 -2.42 5.01
C VAL A 148 14.65 -2.57 3.69
N GLY A 149 14.24 -1.78 2.69
CA GLY A 149 14.92 -1.62 1.41
C GLY A 149 15.35 -0.18 1.19
N LEU A 150 16.25 0.06 0.26
CA LEU A 150 16.66 1.40 -0.16
C LEU A 150 15.54 2.02 -1.02
N GLU A 151 14.70 2.83 -0.40
CA GLU A 151 13.65 3.61 -1.06
C GLU A 151 13.56 5.01 -0.47
N HIS A 152 13.10 5.97 -1.24
CA HIS A 152 12.95 7.36 -0.80
C HIS A 152 14.21 7.92 -0.12
N THR A 153 15.38 7.55 -0.61
CA THR A 153 16.68 7.84 0.01
C THR A 153 16.94 9.32 0.20
N ALA A 154 16.35 10.17 -0.65
CA ALA A 154 16.42 11.64 -0.50
C ALA A 154 15.71 12.17 0.75
N VAL A 155 14.79 11.40 1.33
CA VAL A 155 13.96 11.80 2.49
C VAL A 155 14.31 10.98 3.73
N LEU A 156 14.47 9.65 3.57
CA LEU A 156 14.60 8.72 4.71
C LEU A 156 16.05 8.40 5.08
N GLY A 157 17.02 8.84 4.24
CA GLY A 157 18.43 8.54 4.43
C GLY A 157 18.99 7.54 3.41
N SER A 158 20.29 7.53 3.24
CA SER A 158 21.00 6.79 2.18
C SER A 158 21.41 5.36 2.56
N THR A 159 21.16 4.94 3.80
CA THR A 159 21.51 3.61 4.30
C THR A 159 20.31 2.87 4.86
N ARG A 160 20.34 1.53 4.83
CA ARG A 160 19.28 0.70 5.45
C ARG A 160 19.11 1.00 6.94
N GLU A 161 20.20 1.27 7.64
CA GLU A 161 20.21 1.64 9.06
C GLU A 161 19.43 2.95 9.31
N ALA A 162 19.71 4.01 8.54
CA ALA A 162 19.00 5.28 8.65
C ALA A 162 17.50 5.13 8.35
N ILE A 163 17.15 4.35 7.31
CA ILE A 163 15.76 4.07 6.92
C ILE A 163 15.06 3.26 8.01
N ALA A 164 15.74 2.26 8.61
CA ALA A 164 15.19 1.48 9.72
C ALA A 164 14.93 2.37 10.95
N ALA A 165 15.89 3.21 11.34
CA ALA A 165 15.76 4.15 12.45
C ALA A 165 14.60 5.13 12.25
N GLU A 166 14.40 5.62 11.02
CA GLU A 166 13.27 6.50 10.66
C GLU A 166 11.93 5.77 10.79
N LYS A 167 11.86 4.52 10.31
CA LYS A 167 10.64 3.69 10.37
C LYS A 167 10.31 3.27 11.80
N LEU A 168 11.30 2.83 12.56
CA LEU A 168 11.12 2.34 13.94
C LEU A 168 10.87 3.48 14.96
N ALA A 169 11.07 4.73 14.58
CA ALA A 169 10.79 5.88 15.45
C ALA A 169 9.29 6.02 15.84
N VAL A 170 8.40 5.22 15.28
CA VAL A 170 7.00 5.12 15.70
C VAL A 170 6.81 4.26 16.96
N ALA A 171 7.81 3.48 17.34
CA ALA A 171 7.72 2.60 18.50
C ALA A 171 7.83 3.42 19.80
N GLY A 172 6.76 3.48 20.54
CA GLY A 172 6.75 4.01 21.90
C GLY A 172 7.51 3.08 22.88
N PRO A 173 7.82 3.56 24.09
CA PRO A 173 8.62 2.79 25.07
C PRO A 173 7.92 1.51 25.57
N HIS A 174 6.63 1.40 25.41
CA HIS A 174 5.82 0.26 25.86
C HIS A 174 5.36 -0.64 24.70
N ALA A 175 5.74 -0.32 23.47
CA ALA A 175 5.36 -1.11 22.30
C ALA A 175 6.20 -2.39 22.20
N THR A 176 5.56 -3.52 21.92
CA THR A 176 6.27 -4.70 21.43
C THR A 176 6.59 -4.50 19.95
N VAL A 177 7.86 -4.56 19.56
CA VAL A 177 8.28 -4.41 18.17
C VAL A 177 8.57 -5.77 17.56
N VAL A 178 7.91 -6.06 16.44
CA VAL A 178 8.12 -7.28 15.65
C VAL A 178 8.99 -6.94 14.45
N LEU A 179 10.14 -7.61 14.34
CA LEU A 179 11.13 -7.45 13.28
C LEU A 179 11.21 -8.72 12.44
N PRO A 180 11.47 -8.63 11.12
CA PRO A 180 11.64 -9.83 10.29
C PRO A 180 12.83 -10.67 10.71
N ASP A 181 13.85 -10.04 11.24
CA ASP A 181 15.09 -10.63 11.76
C ASP A 181 15.71 -9.75 12.85
N GLY A 182 16.89 -10.09 13.34
CA GLY A 182 17.58 -9.36 14.40
C GLY A 182 18.41 -8.14 13.96
N GLU A 183 18.48 -7.84 12.65
CA GLU A 183 19.40 -6.82 12.09
C GLU A 183 19.24 -5.44 12.77
N PHE A 184 18.01 -5.00 13.01
CA PHE A 184 17.70 -3.67 13.56
C PHE A 184 17.21 -3.69 15.02
N ALA A 185 17.40 -4.80 15.76
CA ALA A 185 16.94 -4.91 17.14
C ALA A 185 17.55 -3.86 18.08
N HIS A 186 18.78 -3.44 17.81
CA HIS A 186 19.50 -2.42 18.59
C HIS A 186 18.90 -1.00 18.47
N LEU A 187 18.02 -0.75 17.47
CA LEU A 187 17.31 0.53 17.30
C LEU A 187 16.02 0.59 18.12
N VAL A 188 15.59 -0.50 18.74
CA VAL A 188 14.33 -0.61 19.46
C VAL A 188 14.54 -0.38 20.94
N PRO A 189 13.81 0.55 21.58
CA PRO A 189 13.97 0.83 23.01
C PRO A 189 13.26 -0.17 23.93
N GLY A 190 12.40 -1.06 23.39
CA GLY A 190 11.51 -1.95 24.13
C GLY A 190 11.65 -3.42 23.78
N GLU A 191 10.56 -4.18 24.01
CA GLU A 191 10.50 -5.62 23.70
C GLU A 191 10.59 -5.86 22.19
N VAL A 192 11.47 -6.77 21.78
CA VAL A 192 11.62 -7.22 20.38
C VAL A 192 11.21 -8.67 20.25
N ARG A 193 10.42 -8.96 19.21
CA ARG A 193 10.11 -10.31 18.73
C ARG A 193 10.55 -10.46 17.29
N ILE A 194 10.98 -11.65 16.91
CA ILE A 194 11.36 -11.96 15.54
C ILE A 194 10.20 -12.67 14.87
N GLY A 195 9.82 -12.16 13.66
CA GLY A 195 8.74 -12.73 12.89
C GLY A 195 8.06 -11.71 11.96
N GLY A 196 6.80 -11.97 11.66
CA GLY A 196 6.00 -11.17 10.74
C GLY A 196 4.61 -10.84 11.29
N ALA A 197 3.62 -10.77 10.39
CA ALA A 197 2.26 -10.43 10.76
C ALA A 197 1.62 -11.41 11.77
N ALA A 198 1.99 -12.70 11.73
CA ALA A 198 1.47 -13.69 12.67
C ALA A 198 1.99 -13.44 14.10
N GLU A 199 3.27 -13.14 14.24
CA GLU A 199 3.90 -12.80 15.51
C GLU A 199 3.40 -11.43 16.03
N ALA A 200 3.07 -10.48 15.14
CA ALA A 200 2.43 -9.23 15.53
C ALA A 200 1.01 -9.44 16.09
N VAL A 201 0.23 -10.33 15.48
CA VAL A 201 -1.08 -10.75 16.01
C VAL A 201 -0.93 -11.45 17.36
N GLU A 202 0.01 -12.37 17.50
CA GLU A 202 0.28 -13.07 18.74
C GLU A 202 0.72 -12.11 19.85
N ALA A 203 1.61 -11.14 19.53
CA ALA A 203 2.01 -10.10 20.48
C ALA A 203 0.84 -9.23 20.93
N PHE A 204 -0.10 -8.94 20.00
CA PHE A 204 -1.25 -8.11 20.28
C PHE A 204 -2.35 -8.83 21.08
N LEU A 205 -2.68 -10.07 20.72
CA LEU A 205 -3.76 -10.84 21.35
C LEU A 205 -3.32 -11.65 22.57
N GLY A 206 -2.01 -11.94 22.70
CA GLY A 206 -1.48 -12.88 23.69
C GLY A 206 -1.66 -14.35 23.30
N GLU A 207 -2.19 -14.62 22.11
CA GLU A 207 -2.40 -15.99 21.59
C GLU A 207 -2.14 -16.05 20.08
N ARG A 208 -1.70 -17.22 19.61
CA ARG A 208 -1.46 -17.46 18.18
C ARG A 208 -2.77 -17.74 17.45
N ARG A 209 -2.98 -17.03 16.34
CA ARG A 209 -4.12 -17.25 15.43
C ARG A 209 -3.65 -17.37 13.98
N PRO A 210 -4.32 -18.21 13.16
CA PRO A 210 -4.11 -18.20 11.72
C PRO A 210 -4.41 -16.82 11.15
N LEU A 211 -3.52 -16.31 10.31
CA LEU A 211 -3.76 -15.03 9.64
C LEU A 211 -4.88 -15.15 8.61
N ALA A 212 -5.84 -14.25 8.71
CA ALA A 212 -6.87 -14.08 7.69
C ALA A 212 -6.27 -13.66 6.34
N ASP A 213 -6.99 -13.90 5.25
CA ASP A 213 -6.61 -13.38 3.94
C ASP A 213 -6.74 -11.85 3.89
N ALA A 214 -5.84 -11.18 3.17
CA ALA A 214 -5.85 -9.73 3.03
C ALA A 214 -7.03 -9.25 2.19
N GLY A 215 -7.32 -9.92 1.07
CA GLY A 215 -8.36 -9.53 0.13
C GLY A 215 -8.21 -8.08 -0.34
N LEU A 216 -6.98 -7.63 -0.57
CA LEU A 216 -6.69 -6.28 -1.06
C LEU A 216 -6.61 -6.29 -2.59
N PRO A 217 -7.31 -5.37 -3.27
CA PRO A 217 -7.17 -5.19 -4.70
C PRO A 217 -5.71 -4.97 -5.12
N GLY A 218 -5.28 -5.66 -6.16
CA GLY A 218 -3.94 -5.50 -6.73
C GLY A 218 -2.77 -5.88 -5.81
N ARG A 219 -2.99 -6.74 -4.83
CA ARG A 219 -1.94 -7.31 -3.95
C ARG A 219 -2.04 -8.83 -3.97
N LEU A 220 -1.43 -9.45 -4.99
CA LEU A 220 -1.56 -10.86 -5.31
C LEU A 220 -3.04 -11.29 -5.32
N GLU A 221 -3.86 -10.46 -5.95
CA GLU A 221 -5.30 -10.65 -6.03
C GLU A 221 -5.61 -11.75 -7.04
N HIS A 222 -6.25 -12.82 -6.57
CA HIS A 222 -6.70 -13.93 -7.41
C HIS A 222 -8.15 -13.69 -7.83
N ARG A 223 -8.38 -13.73 -9.14
CA ARG A 223 -9.69 -13.75 -9.79
C ARG A 223 -9.79 -14.99 -10.67
N ASP A 224 -10.97 -15.29 -11.20
CA ASP A 224 -11.12 -16.44 -12.10
C ASP A 224 -10.21 -16.30 -13.35
N GLY A 225 -9.21 -17.15 -13.43
CA GLY A 225 -8.21 -17.12 -14.51
C GLY A 225 -7.21 -15.95 -14.46
N GLU A 226 -7.27 -15.06 -13.47
CA GLU A 226 -6.40 -13.88 -13.41
C GLU A 226 -5.66 -13.76 -12.08
N VAL A 227 -4.45 -13.22 -12.15
CA VAL A 227 -3.72 -12.68 -11.00
C VAL A 227 -3.43 -11.21 -11.26
N ARG A 228 -3.78 -10.36 -10.30
CA ARG A 228 -3.51 -8.91 -10.36
C ARG A 228 -2.58 -8.50 -9.23
N ASP A 229 -1.46 -7.90 -9.58
CA ASP A 229 -0.49 -7.39 -8.60
C ASP A 229 0.20 -6.13 -9.10
N GLY A 230 0.30 -5.13 -8.23
CA GLY A 230 0.91 -3.84 -8.54
C GLY A 230 2.44 -3.85 -8.49
N ALA A 231 3.12 -4.98 -8.67
CA ALA A 231 4.58 -5.06 -8.71
C ALA A 231 5.15 -4.14 -9.79
N HIS A 232 5.99 -3.18 -9.38
CA HIS A 232 6.52 -2.12 -10.24
C HIS A 232 8.02 -1.85 -10.01
N THR A 233 8.72 -2.78 -9.38
CA THR A 233 10.19 -2.81 -9.28
C THR A 233 10.69 -4.22 -9.55
N PRO A 234 11.96 -4.39 -9.94
CA PRO A 234 12.53 -5.72 -10.20
C PRO A 234 12.34 -6.69 -9.01
N GLU A 235 12.55 -6.22 -7.78
CA GLU A 235 12.42 -7.05 -6.57
C GLU A 235 10.95 -7.42 -6.30
N ALA A 236 10.02 -6.51 -6.61
CA ALA A 236 8.58 -6.80 -6.46
C ALA A 236 8.11 -7.82 -7.51
N ALA A 237 8.62 -7.73 -8.74
CA ALA A 237 8.36 -8.72 -9.78
C ALA A 237 8.91 -10.10 -9.39
N GLU A 238 10.13 -10.17 -8.84
CA GLU A 238 10.69 -11.42 -8.34
C GLU A 238 9.84 -12.02 -7.21
N TRP A 239 9.46 -11.20 -6.23
CA TRP A 239 8.59 -11.62 -5.12
C TRP A 239 7.24 -12.16 -5.62
N LEU A 240 6.65 -11.51 -6.63
CA LEU A 240 5.40 -11.94 -7.28
C LEU A 240 5.57 -13.31 -7.94
N LEU A 241 6.63 -13.49 -8.73
CA LEU A 241 6.91 -14.75 -9.44
C LEU A 241 7.04 -15.95 -8.51
N GLU A 242 7.69 -15.78 -7.35
CA GLU A 242 7.84 -16.83 -6.34
C GLU A 242 6.49 -17.30 -5.77
N ARG A 243 5.42 -16.52 -5.94
CA ARG A 243 4.09 -16.75 -5.35
C ARG A 243 3.01 -17.04 -6.36
N LEU A 244 3.32 -16.98 -7.65
CA LEU A 244 2.39 -17.38 -8.69
C LEU A 244 2.16 -18.88 -8.64
N PRO A 245 0.90 -19.35 -8.59
CA PRO A 245 0.61 -20.73 -8.87
C PRO A 245 0.96 -21.02 -10.34
N GLU A 246 1.72 -22.07 -10.59
CA GLU A 246 2.11 -22.51 -11.95
C GLU A 246 2.81 -21.39 -12.79
N PRO A 247 4.03 -20.95 -12.41
CA PRO A 247 4.82 -20.04 -13.22
C PRO A 247 5.03 -20.61 -14.64
N HIS A 248 5.12 -19.71 -15.64
CA HIS A 248 5.35 -19.94 -17.09
C HIS A 248 4.11 -20.15 -17.97
N ASP A 249 2.88 -20.03 -17.45
CA ASP A 249 1.66 -20.25 -18.23
C ASP A 249 0.73 -19.02 -18.34
N TYR A 250 1.27 -17.82 -18.00
CA TYR A 250 0.48 -16.60 -18.04
C TYR A 250 0.66 -15.82 -19.35
N VAL A 251 -0.41 -15.22 -19.83
CA VAL A 251 -0.34 -14.05 -20.70
C VAL A 251 -0.17 -12.83 -19.80
N VAL A 252 0.94 -12.12 -19.96
CA VAL A 252 1.27 -10.96 -19.13
C VAL A 252 0.66 -9.71 -19.74
N VAL A 253 -0.09 -8.92 -18.97
CA VAL A 253 -0.51 -7.56 -19.30
C VAL A 253 0.31 -6.61 -18.42
N ALA A 254 1.09 -5.72 -19.04
CA ALA A 254 1.93 -4.83 -18.26
C ALA A 254 1.90 -3.38 -18.75
N SER A 255 1.88 -2.46 -17.77
CA SER A 255 2.16 -1.03 -17.91
C SER A 255 3.23 -0.65 -16.92
N ILE A 256 4.21 0.13 -17.33
CA ILE A 256 5.36 0.49 -16.50
C ILE A 256 5.56 2.01 -16.55
N LEU A 257 5.87 2.62 -15.40
CA LEU A 257 6.15 4.05 -15.35
C LEU A 257 7.59 4.35 -15.81
N ALA A 258 7.80 5.51 -16.42
CA ALA A 258 9.08 5.93 -17.01
C ALA A 258 10.22 6.07 -15.99
N ASP A 259 9.89 6.28 -14.70
CA ASP A 259 10.86 6.37 -13.61
C ASP A 259 11.30 5.01 -13.04
N LYS A 260 10.83 3.90 -13.62
CA LYS A 260 11.13 2.53 -13.18
C LYS A 260 12.13 1.84 -14.11
N ASP A 261 12.82 0.85 -13.58
CA ASP A 261 13.71 -0.01 -14.39
C ASP A 261 12.88 -1.01 -15.21
N ALA A 262 12.26 -0.49 -16.29
CA ALA A 262 11.40 -1.28 -17.15
C ALA A 262 12.11 -2.50 -17.79
N PRO A 263 13.36 -2.40 -18.28
CA PRO A 263 14.08 -3.56 -18.79
C PRO A 263 14.22 -4.69 -17.77
N ALA A 264 14.63 -4.37 -16.54
CA ALA A 264 14.81 -5.36 -15.49
C ALA A 264 13.48 -5.95 -14.96
N ILE A 265 12.40 -5.18 -14.97
CA ILE A 265 11.06 -5.67 -14.64
C ILE A 265 10.59 -6.67 -15.72
N LEU A 266 10.67 -6.29 -17.00
CA LEU A 266 10.23 -7.12 -18.13
C LEU A 266 11.01 -8.42 -18.23
N GLU A 267 12.32 -8.40 -17.96
CA GLU A 267 13.16 -9.60 -17.92
C GLU A 267 12.66 -10.62 -16.89
N ARG A 268 12.23 -10.15 -15.72
CA ARG A 268 11.64 -11.02 -14.71
C ARG A 268 10.24 -11.51 -15.11
N LEU A 269 9.39 -10.60 -15.59
CA LEU A 269 8.03 -10.95 -16.00
C LEU A 269 7.98 -11.96 -17.16
N ALA A 270 9.01 -12.02 -18.02
CA ALA A 270 9.14 -13.04 -19.05
C ALA A 270 9.23 -14.47 -18.49
N ARG A 271 9.55 -14.63 -17.21
CA ARG A 271 9.50 -15.92 -16.50
C ARG A 271 8.08 -16.34 -16.10
N ALA A 272 7.12 -15.42 -16.07
CA ALA A 272 5.71 -15.74 -15.80
C ALA A 272 5.01 -16.31 -17.03
N GLY A 273 5.46 -15.97 -18.23
CA GLY A 273 4.86 -16.45 -19.46
C GLY A 273 5.55 -15.90 -20.70
N ARG A 274 5.25 -16.53 -21.85
CA ARG A 274 5.93 -16.23 -23.12
C ARG A 274 5.25 -15.14 -23.95
N THR A 275 4.06 -14.70 -23.56
CA THR A 275 3.27 -13.69 -24.28
C THR A 275 3.06 -12.46 -23.43
N LEU A 276 3.35 -11.30 -23.99
CA LEU A 276 3.08 -9.99 -23.38
C LEU A 276 2.06 -9.22 -24.23
N VAL A 277 1.07 -8.62 -23.59
CA VAL A 277 0.25 -7.53 -24.13
C VAL A 277 0.68 -6.25 -23.43
N ALA A 278 1.45 -5.42 -24.12
CA ALA A 278 1.92 -4.13 -23.62
C ALA A 278 0.79 -3.09 -23.65
N THR A 279 0.63 -2.34 -22.57
CA THR A 279 -0.38 -1.28 -22.45
C THR A 279 0.17 -0.06 -21.73
N ALA A 280 -0.61 1.04 -21.71
CA ALA A 280 -0.28 2.24 -20.95
C ALA A 280 -1.39 2.52 -19.93
N SER A 281 -1.03 2.85 -18.69
CA SER A 281 -1.99 3.36 -17.70
C SER A 281 -2.28 4.84 -17.94
N SER A 282 -3.39 5.33 -17.36
CA SER A 282 -3.79 6.75 -17.46
C SER A 282 -2.85 7.73 -16.75
N ASN A 283 -1.86 7.23 -16.01
CA ASN A 283 -0.89 8.10 -15.33
C ASN A 283 0.06 8.75 -16.35
N GLU A 284 0.27 10.07 -16.23
CA GLU A 284 1.12 10.87 -17.13
C GLU A 284 2.58 10.37 -17.22
N ARG A 285 3.08 9.67 -16.20
CA ARG A 285 4.41 9.05 -16.19
C ARG A 285 4.44 7.66 -16.81
N SER A 286 3.32 7.15 -17.32
CA SER A 286 3.29 5.84 -17.96
C SER A 286 4.13 5.86 -19.24
N LEU A 287 4.95 4.84 -19.42
CA LEU A 287 5.54 4.60 -20.74
C LEU A 287 4.41 4.32 -21.74
N ALA A 288 4.56 4.79 -22.98
CA ALA A 288 3.68 4.41 -24.07
C ALA A 288 3.73 2.89 -24.28
N ALA A 289 2.62 2.29 -24.69
CA ALA A 289 2.52 0.86 -24.88
C ALA A 289 3.56 0.34 -25.90
N GLU A 290 3.86 1.12 -26.94
CA GLU A 290 4.89 0.84 -27.93
C GLU A 290 6.28 0.78 -27.30
N ALA A 291 6.59 1.69 -26.38
CA ALA A 291 7.89 1.70 -25.69
C ALA A 291 8.05 0.47 -24.78
N VAL A 292 6.98 0.06 -24.07
CA VAL A 292 6.99 -1.18 -23.28
C VAL A 292 7.18 -2.39 -24.20
N ALA A 293 6.49 -2.42 -25.34
CA ALA A 293 6.62 -3.50 -26.33
C ALA A 293 8.02 -3.58 -26.91
N ASP A 294 8.64 -2.45 -27.24
CA ASP A 294 10.01 -2.42 -27.79
C ASP A 294 11.03 -2.95 -26.78
N LEU A 295 10.90 -2.58 -25.50
CA LEU A 295 11.74 -3.10 -24.43
C LEU A 295 11.51 -4.60 -24.16
N ALA A 296 10.32 -5.12 -24.46
CA ALA A 296 9.97 -6.52 -24.27
C ALA A 296 10.46 -7.44 -25.40
N ARG A 297 10.76 -6.89 -26.57
CA ARG A 297 11.24 -7.69 -27.72
C ARG A 297 12.54 -8.44 -27.38
N GLY A 298 12.58 -9.72 -27.75
CA GLY A 298 13.69 -10.61 -27.41
C GLY A 298 13.65 -11.20 -25.99
N ARG A 299 12.69 -10.76 -25.15
CA ARG A 299 12.41 -11.35 -23.83
C ARG A 299 11.18 -12.25 -23.85
N PHE A 300 10.18 -11.86 -24.63
CA PHE A 300 8.95 -12.62 -24.84
C PHE A 300 8.92 -13.18 -26.26
N ASP A 301 8.35 -14.37 -26.43
CA ASP A 301 8.17 -15.00 -27.74
C ASP A 301 7.14 -14.24 -28.59
N ARG A 302 6.12 -13.68 -27.93
CA ARG A 302 5.07 -12.89 -28.55
C ARG A 302 4.84 -11.59 -27.76
N VAL A 303 4.83 -10.47 -28.48
CA VAL A 303 4.53 -9.16 -27.92
C VAL A 303 3.43 -8.51 -28.76
N GLU A 304 2.32 -8.19 -28.13
CA GLU A 304 1.21 -7.42 -28.70
C GLU A 304 1.08 -6.07 -28.02
N ILE A 305 0.44 -5.12 -28.70
CA ILE A 305 0.23 -3.76 -28.22
C ILE A 305 -1.28 -3.49 -28.17
N ALA A 306 -1.75 -3.01 -27.02
CA ALA A 306 -3.08 -2.48 -26.88
C ALA A 306 -2.98 -1.27 -25.93
N ALA A 307 -3.14 -0.06 -26.46
CA ALA A 307 -2.93 1.17 -25.70
C ALA A 307 -3.86 1.27 -24.46
N GLU A 308 -5.12 0.87 -24.63
CA GLU A 308 -6.13 0.92 -23.58
C GLU A 308 -6.07 -0.31 -22.66
N PRO A 309 -6.00 -0.15 -21.33
CA PRO A 309 -5.92 -1.26 -20.37
C PRO A 309 -7.02 -2.31 -20.51
N ALA A 310 -8.28 -1.88 -20.71
CA ALA A 310 -9.40 -2.80 -20.87
C ALA A 310 -9.30 -3.64 -22.15
N VAL A 311 -8.82 -3.03 -23.26
CA VAL A 311 -8.58 -3.73 -24.53
C VAL A 311 -7.43 -4.72 -24.38
N ALA A 312 -6.35 -4.33 -23.66
CA ALA A 312 -5.22 -5.20 -23.38
C ALA A 312 -5.63 -6.43 -22.57
N LEU A 313 -6.44 -6.23 -21.54
CA LEU A 313 -6.96 -7.33 -20.71
C LEU A 313 -7.87 -8.26 -21.52
N ALA A 314 -8.81 -7.71 -22.29
CA ALA A 314 -9.67 -8.52 -23.17
C ALA A 314 -8.84 -9.34 -24.15
N ARG A 315 -7.83 -8.72 -24.75
CA ARG A 315 -6.93 -9.41 -25.68
C ARG A 315 -6.12 -10.52 -25.01
N ALA A 316 -5.63 -10.28 -23.80
CA ALA A 316 -4.89 -11.29 -23.03
C ALA A 316 -5.75 -12.54 -22.72
N ARG A 317 -7.03 -12.34 -22.39
CA ARG A 317 -7.99 -13.42 -22.14
C ARG A 317 -8.27 -14.29 -23.37
N GLU A 318 -8.20 -13.70 -24.58
CA GLU A 318 -8.30 -14.45 -25.82
C GLU A 318 -7.04 -15.27 -26.13
N LEU A 319 -5.88 -14.80 -25.70
CA LEU A 319 -4.59 -15.42 -25.98
C LEU A 319 -4.24 -16.56 -25.03
N GLY A 320 -4.80 -16.59 -23.85
CA GLY A 320 -4.53 -17.65 -22.87
C GLY A 320 -5.56 -17.74 -21.76
N ARG A 321 -5.53 -18.88 -21.06
CA ARG A 321 -6.49 -19.19 -19.96
C ARG A 321 -6.12 -18.51 -18.66
N ARG A 322 -4.84 -18.07 -18.50
CA ARG A 322 -4.32 -17.41 -17.31
C ARG A 322 -3.72 -16.09 -17.69
N VAL A 323 -4.08 -15.05 -16.97
CA VAL A 323 -3.62 -13.69 -17.21
C VAL A 323 -2.95 -13.16 -15.95
N LEU A 324 -1.76 -12.57 -16.11
CA LEU A 324 -1.08 -11.82 -15.08
C LEU A 324 -1.14 -10.32 -15.43
N VAL A 325 -1.82 -9.52 -14.63
CA VAL A 325 -1.88 -8.06 -14.81
C VAL A 325 -0.96 -7.40 -13.78
N THR A 326 0.08 -6.70 -14.25
CA THR A 326 1.11 -6.18 -13.35
C THR A 326 1.91 -4.99 -13.94
N GLY A 327 2.94 -4.54 -13.23
CA GLY A 327 3.86 -3.48 -13.65
C GLY A 327 3.48 -2.09 -13.13
N SER A 328 2.22 -1.85 -12.74
CA SER A 328 1.78 -0.58 -12.19
C SER A 328 0.48 -0.70 -11.39
N LEU A 329 0.41 -0.02 -10.26
CA LEU A 329 -0.86 0.15 -9.53
C LEU A 329 -1.87 1.00 -10.31
N TYR A 330 -1.39 1.92 -11.14
CA TYR A 330 -2.27 2.75 -11.98
C TYR A 330 -2.97 1.92 -13.07
N LEU A 331 -2.30 0.91 -13.64
CA LEU A 331 -2.94 -0.04 -14.54
C LEU A 331 -4.11 -0.76 -13.85
N LEU A 332 -3.90 -1.21 -12.63
CA LEU A 332 -4.94 -1.89 -11.86
C LEU A 332 -6.09 -0.95 -11.49
N ALA A 333 -5.77 0.30 -11.15
CA ALA A 333 -6.78 1.33 -10.88
C ALA A 333 -7.62 1.66 -12.12
N ASP A 334 -7.01 1.72 -13.30
CA ASP A 334 -7.74 1.96 -14.57
C ASP A 334 -8.72 0.82 -14.87
N LEU A 335 -8.27 -0.42 -14.70
CA LEU A 335 -9.14 -1.59 -14.87
C LEU A 335 -10.28 -1.64 -13.85
N ALA A 336 -10.02 -1.29 -12.59
CA ALA A 336 -11.04 -1.26 -11.55
C ALA A 336 -12.12 -0.19 -11.79
N ARG A 337 -11.77 0.93 -12.46
CA ARG A 337 -12.76 1.96 -12.83
C ARG A 337 -13.67 1.55 -13.99
N GLY A 338 -13.25 0.60 -14.80
CA GLY A 338 -14.01 0.08 -15.94
C GLY A 338 -14.87 -1.14 -15.62
N GLU A 339 -14.73 -1.70 -14.44
CA GLU A 339 -15.52 -2.84 -13.91
C GLU A 339 -16.66 -2.37 -13.02
#